data_c9241f06d059aabf812019cab759c11f
#
_entry.id   c9241f06d059aabf812019cab759c11f
#
_cell.length_a   1.000
_cell.length_b   1.000
_cell.length_c   1.000
_cell.angle_alpha   90.00
_cell.angle_beta   90.00
_cell.angle_gamma   90.00
#
_symmetry.space_group_name_H-M   'P 1'
#
loop_
_entity.id
_entity.type
_entity.pdbx_description
1 polymer ?
#
loop_
_entity_poly.entity_id
_entity_poly.type
_entity_poly.pdbx_seq_one_letter_code
_entity_poly.pdbx_strand_id
1 'polypeptide(L)'
;MNNETIGISAEVAIANSFNVKVSNEYKLRSDKTVVSLLKDDIIDIFNRENIPNAVKHVAEKQNPVDFILKDKTTLSVKTNKQALKKVAPQIIGQPTSNTYFEYFKNILGIKYIPNNYNEKVAMFKAVSIERLDQVMPHYWSRLFECEHLIYFYNIIDKKGKIKNNYKYLYIQRPSYVPIWDKE
;
A
#
# COMPACT_ATOMS: atom_id res chain seq x y z
N MET A 1 15.72 6.18 -7.88
CA MET A 1 14.38 5.60 -8.02
C MET A 1 13.55 5.92 -6.78
N ASN A 2 12.30 6.35 -6.92
CA ASN A 2 11.38 6.63 -5.81
C ASN A 2 10.43 5.43 -5.55
N ASN A 3 9.66 5.46 -4.46
CA ASN A 3 8.72 4.38 -4.12
C ASN A 3 7.57 4.24 -5.12
N GLU A 4 7.13 5.34 -5.71
CA GLU A 4 6.06 5.35 -6.70
C GLU A 4 6.46 4.56 -7.97
N THR A 5 7.66 4.84 -8.52
CA THR A 5 8.20 4.09 -9.66
C THR A 5 8.28 2.59 -9.36
N ILE A 6 8.70 2.20 -8.14
CA ILE A 6 8.76 0.80 -7.73
C ILE A 6 7.35 0.19 -7.65
N GLY A 7 6.38 0.92 -7.11
CA GLY A 7 4.98 0.49 -7.06
C GLY A 7 4.41 0.21 -8.43
N ILE A 8 4.52 1.18 -9.33
CA ILE A 8 4.09 1.03 -10.72
C ILE A 8 4.81 -0.14 -11.40
N SER A 9 6.11 -0.33 -11.13
CA SER A 9 6.88 -1.46 -11.71
C SER A 9 6.38 -2.82 -11.22
N ALA A 10 5.98 -2.92 -9.94
CA ALA A 10 5.40 -4.15 -9.40
C ALA A 10 4.04 -4.46 -10.05
N GLU A 11 3.19 -3.44 -10.23
CA GLU A 11 1.93 -3.60 -10.94
C GLU A 11 2.14 -4.03 -12.40
N VAL A 12 3.08 -3.41 -13.12
CA VAL A 12 3.43 -3.78 -14.49
C VAL A 12 4.00 -5.21 -14.56
N ALA A 13 4.79 -5.64 -13.56
CA ALA A 13 5.30 -7.01 -13.48
C ALA A 13 4.17 -8.02 -13.35
N ILE A 14 3.21 -7.79 -12.42
CA ILE A 14 2.02 -8.63 -12.23
C ILE A 14 1.20 -8.68 -13.53
N ALA A 15 0.93 -7.52 -14.12
CA ALA A 15 0.15 -7.44 -15.35
C ALA A 15 0.80 -8.24 -16.49
N ASN A 16 2.13 -8.13 -16.66
CA ASN A 16 2.87 -8.87 -17.67
C ASN A 16 2.85 -10.38 -17.43
N SER A 17 2.89 -10.84 -16.18
CA SER A 17 2.87 -12.27 -15.83
C SER A 17 1.53 -12.93 -16.17
N PHE A 18 0.43 -12.17 -16.13
CA PHE A 18 -0.92 -12.67 -16.45
C PHE A 18 -1.51 -12.13 -17.74
N ASN A 19 -0.69 -11.51 -18.62
CA ASN A 19 -1.13 -10.91 -19.89
C ASN A 19 -2.25 -9.87 -19.72
N VAL A 20 -2.25 -9.14 -18.61
CA VAL A 20 -3.21 -8.07 -18.34
C VAL A 20 -2.76 -6.77 -19.03
N LYS A 21 -3.70 -6.07 -19.66
CA LYS A 21 -3.41 -4.79 -20.32
C LYS A 21 -3.24 -3.68 -19.28
N VAL A 22 -2.14 -2.94 -19.40
CA VAL A 22 -1.84 -1.73 -18.61
C VAL A 22 -1.70 -0.55 -19.57
N SER A 23 -2.08 0.66 -19.15
CA SER A 23 -1.96 1.87 -19.97
C SER A 23 -0.48 2.16 -20.33
N ASN A 24 -0.27 2.82 -21.46
CA ASN A 24 1.09 3.20 -21.89
C ASN A 24 1.74 4.17 -20.90
N GLU A 25 0.96 5.05 -20.30
CA GLU A 25 1.43 5.98 -19.27
C GLU A 25 2.03 5.23 -18.07
N TYR A 26 1.36 4.20 -17.56
CA TYR A 26 1.87 3.33 -16.52
C TYR A 26 3.19 2.66 -16.91
N LYS A 27 3.26 2.11 -18.12
CA LYS A 27 4.49 1.47 -18.62
C LYS A 27 5.66 2.44 -18.73
N LEU A 28 5.43 3.67 -19.16
CA LEU A 28 6.46 4.70 -19.27
C LEU A 28 7.01 5.16 -17.89
N ARG A 29 6.20 5.08 -16.84
CA ARG A 29 6.59 5.43 -15.46
C ARG A 29 7.24 4.27 -14.70
N SER A 30 7.23 3.05 -15.24
CA SER A 30 7.84 1.87 -14.64
C SER A 30 9.33 1.78 -14.94
N ASP A 31 10.08 1.10 -14.05
CA ASP A 31 11.48 0.75 -14.26
C ASP A 31 11.58 -0.68 -14.81
N LYS A 32 12.17 -0.83 -15.99
CA LYS A 32 12.25 -2.12 -16.70
C LYS A 32 13.01 -3.18 -15.92
N THR A 33 14.02 -2.81 -15.15
CA THR A 33 14.83 -3.75 -14.37
C THR A 33 14.06 -4.30 -13.19
N VAL A 34 13.28 -3.42 -12.49
CA VAL A 34 12.39 -3.86 -11.42
C VAL A 34 11.26 -4.73 -11.96
N VAL A 35 10.69 -4.37 -13.10
CA VAL A 35 9.65 -5.19 -13.76
C VAL A 35 10.19 -6.59 -14.07
N SER A 36 11.38 -6.70 -14.68
CA SER A 36 11.99 -7.99 -14.99
C SER A 36 12.26 -8.80 -13.73
N LEU A 37 12.88 -8.17 -12.72
CA LEU A 37 13.20 -8.82 -11.44
C LEU A 37 11.97 -9.44 -10.77
N LEU A 38 10.87 -8.69 -10.70
CA LEU A 38 9.67 -9.17 -10.00
C LEU A 38 8.89 -10.19 -10.83
N LYS A 39 8.86 -10.01 -12.15
CA LYS A 39 8.09 -10.87 -13.08
C LYS A 39 8.46 -12.34 -12.97
N ASP A 40 9.74 -12.65 -12.74
CA ASP A 40 10.25 -14.04 -12.75
C ASP A 40 9.61 -14.89 -11.64
N ASP A 41 9.25 -14.28 -10.50
CA ASP A 41 8.70 -14.99 -9.33
C ASP A 41 7.18 -14.82 -9.15
N ILE A 42 6.52 -13.92 -9.89
CA ILE A 42 5.11 -13.55 -9.63
C ILE A 42 4.17 -14.77 -9.74
N ILE A 43 4.33 -15.60 -10.74
CA ILE A 43 3.47 -16.78 -10.94
C ILE A 43 3.64 -17.75 -9.76
N ASP A 44 4.88 -17.97 -9.32
CA ASP A 44 5.19 -18.87 -8.19
C ASP A 44 4.66 -18.29 -6.87
N ILE A 45 4.75 -16.97 -6.67
CA ILE A 45 4.18 -16.29 -5.51
C ILE A 45 2.66 -16.46 -5.49
N PHE A 46 1.96 -16.21 -6.60
CA PHE A 46 0.52 -16.33 -6.70
C PHE A 46 0.06 -17.77 -6.44
N ASN A 47 0.77 -18.76 -6.99
CA ASN A 47 0.48 -20.17 -6.75
C ASN A 47 0.70 -20.56 -5.29
N ARG A 48 1.81 -20.14 -4.68
CA ARG A 48 2.16 -20.46 -3.27
C ARG A 48 1.16 -19.87 -2.29
N GLU A 49 0.72 -18.66 -2.52
CA GLU A 49 -0.20 -17.95 -1.64
C GLU A 49 -1.68 -18.19 -2.00
N ASN A 50 -1.97 -19.05 -3.01
CA ASN A 50 -3.31 -19.28 -3.54
C ASN A 50 -4.04 -18.02 -3.97
N ILE A 51 -3.31 -17.04 -4.57
CA ILE A 51 -3.90 -15.80 -5.10
C ILE A 51 -4.45 -16.12 -6.50
N PRO A 52 -5.73 -15.85 -6.78
CA PRO A 52 -6.29 -16.02 -8.12
C PRO A 52 -5.58 -15.12 -9.14
N ASN A 53 -5.45 -15.58 -10.39
CA ASN A 53 -4.78 -14.83 -11.45
C ASN A 53 -5.40 -13.45 -11.66
N ALA A 54 -4.57 -12.43 -11.88
CA ALA A 54 -5.03 -11.09 -12.25
C ALA A 54 -5.68 -11.13 -13.64
N VAL A 55 -6.83 -10.46 -13.79
CA VAL A 55 -7.56 -10.37 -15.07
C VAL A 55 -7.77 -8.95 -15.55
N LYS A 56 -7.70 -7.97 -14.67
CA LYS A 56 -7.86 -6.56 -15.03
C LYS A 56 -7.05 -5.67 -14.09
N HIS A 57 -6.30 -4.70 -14.64
CA HIS A 57 -5.66 -3.62 -13.90
C HIS A 57 -6.63 -2.44 -13.75
N VAL A 58 -6.77 -1.90 -12.54
CA VAL A 58 -7.75 -0.85 -12.20
C VAL A 58 -7.17 0.29 -11.35
N ALA A 59 -5.86 0.34 -11.17
CA ALA A 59 -5.13 1.31 -10.33
C ALA A 59 -5.21 2.77 -10.79
N GLU A 60 -6.20 3.15 -11.60
CA GLU A 60 -6.36 4.53 -12.08
C GLU A 60 -7.11 5.40 -11.06
N LYS A 61 -6.83 6.72 -11.06
CA LYS A 61 -7.55 7.72 -10.27
C LYS A 61 -7.56 7.48 -8.75
N GLN A 62 -6.43 7.06 -8.18
CA GLN A 62 -6.27 6.78 -6.74
C GLN A 62 -7.19 5.66 -6.22
N ASN A 63 -7.52 4.70 -7.08
CA ASN A 63 -8.24 3.52 -6.66
C ASN A 63 -7.41 2.77 -5.59
N PRO A 64 -7.98 2.39 -4.43
CA PRO A 64 -7.30 1.62 -3.40
C PRO A 64 -6.96 0.20 -3.84
N VAL A 65 -7.61 -0.28 -4.92
CA VAL A 65 -7.45 -1.59 -5.53
C VAL A 65 -6.66 -1.46 -6.82
N ASP A 66 -5.67 -2.33 -7.01
CA ASP A 66 -4.80 -2.31 -8.18
C ASP A 66 -5.23 -3.32 -9.25
N PHE A 67 -5.79 -4.47 -8.85
CA PHE A 67 -6.26 -5.51 -9.77
C PHE A 67 -7.59 -6.12 -9.36
N ILE A 68 -8.37 -6.52 -10.38
CA ILE A 68 -9.45 -7.49 -10.25
C ILE A 68 -8.88 -8.86 -10.62
N LEU A 69 -9.19 -9.89 -9.81
CA LEU A 69 -8.73 -11.25 -9.97
C LEU A 69 -9.80 -12.13 -10.66
N LYS A 70 -9.41 -13.35 -11.07
CA LYS A 70 -10.26 -14.27 -11.86
C LYS A 70 -11.56 -14.66 -11.15
N ASP A 71 -11.53 -14.76 -9.83
CA ASP A 71 -12.68 -15.07 -8.98
C ASP A 71 -13.51 -13.84 -8.59
N LYS A 72 -13.19 -12.66 -9.16
CA LYS A 72 -13.77 -11.35 -8.89
C LYS A 72 -13.32 -10.70 -7.57
N THR A 73 -12.47 -11.34 -6.79
CA THR A 73 -11.81 -10.69 -5.66
C THR A 73 -10.80 -9.64 -6.14
N THR A 74 -10.27 -8.86 -5.22
CA THR A 74 -9.42 -7.71 -5.54
C THR A 74 -8.06 -7.81 -4.87
N LEU A 75 -7.04 -7.26 -5.53
CA LEU A 75 -5.67 -7.24 -5.04
C LEU A 75 -5.16 -5.80 -4.95
N SER A 76 -4.55 -5.45 -3.82
CA SER A 76 -3.75 -4.24 -3.67
C SER A 76 -2.26 -4.58 -3.59
N VAL A 77 -1.45 -3.78 -4.29
CA VAL A 77 0.01 -3.93 -4.34
C VAL A 77 0.65 -2.79 -3.57
N LYS A 78 1.50 -3.12 -2.62
CA LYS A 78 2.27 -2.14 -1.87
C LYS A 78 3.76 -2.41 -2.05
N THR A 79 4.56 -1.36 -2.01
CA THR A 79 6.01 -1.50 -2.18
C THR A 79 6.79 -0.60 -1.25
N ASN A 80 7.99 -1.03 -0.88
CA ASN A 80 9.00 -0.18 -0.29
C ASN A 80 10.38 -0.54 -0.84
N LYS A 81 11.12 0.48 -1.23
CA LYS A 81 12.45 0.29 -1.82
C LYS A 81 13.45 -0.44 -0.91
N GLN A 82 13.36 -0.25 0.40
CA GLN A 82 14.29 -0.81 1.36
C GLN A 82 13.61 -1.82 2.31
N ALA A 83 13.71 -1.60 3.62
CA ALA A 83 13.16 -2.50 4.62
C ALA A 83 11.62 -2.46 4.67
N LEU A 84 11.04 -3.47 5.31
CA LEU A 84 9.63 -3.45 5.69
C LEU A 84 9.38 -2.23 6.58
N LYS A 85 8.53 -1.32 6.12
CA LYS A 85 8.15 -0.10 6.84
C LYS A 85 6.63 0.01 6.90
N LYS A 86 6.16 0.94 7.74
CA LYS A 86 4.73 1.27 7.83
C LYS A 86 4.19 1.66 6.45
N VAL A 87 3.05 1.11 6.11
CA VAL A 87 2.27 1.48 4.93
C VAL A 87 1.02 2.19 5.44
N ALA A 88 0.77 3.39 4.96
CA ALA A 88 -0.48 4.10 5.23
C ALA A 88 -1.35 4.11 3.99
N PRO A 89 -2.66 3.87 4.10
CA PRO A 89 -3.59 4.06 3.01
C PRO A 89 -3.50 5.49 2.46
N GLN A 90 -3.52 5.64 1.16
CA GLN A 90 -3.27 6.92 0.49
C GLN A 90 -4.26 8.02 0.92
N ILE A 91 -5.53 7.67 1.08
CA ILE A 91 -6.60 8.60 1.48
C ILE A 91 -6.41 9.13 2.91
N ILE A 92 -5.89 8.29 3.82
CA ILE A 92 -5.64 8.69 5.21
C ILE A 92 -4.29 9.40 5.34
N GLY A 93 -3.28 8.89 4.67
CA GLY A 93 -1.92 9.41 4.75
C GLY A 93 -1.17 9.04 6.04
N GLN A 94 -0.01 9.65 6.21
CA GLN A 94 0.85 9.46 7.38
C GLN A 94 0.44 10.41 8.52
N PRO A 95 0.62 10.06 9.81
CA PRO A 95 0.29 10.91 10.96
C PRO A 95 1.00 12.28 11.00
N THR A 96 1.81 12.58 10.00
CA THR A 96 2.52 13.84 9.81
C THR A 96 2.08 14.60 8.57
N SER A 97 1.08 14.09 7.83
CA SER A 97 0.63 14.70 6.58
C SER A 97 -0.61 15.57 6.77
N ASN A 98 -0.78 16.57 5.92
CA ASN A 98 -2.00 17.38 5.89
C ASN A 98 -3.23 16.52 5.56
N THR A 99 -3.10 15.49 4.71
CA THR A 99 -4.16 14.52 4.43
C THR A 99 -4.67 13.85 5.71
N TYR A 100 -3.75 13.43 6.59
CA TYR A 100 -4.10 12.86 7.88
C TYR A 100 -4.86 13.84 8.78
N PHE A 101 -4.38 15.09 8.86
CA PHE A 101 -5.00 16.11 9.69
C PHE A 101 -6.43 16.42 9.23
N GLU A 102 -6.64 16.59 7.93
CA GLU A 102 -7.96 16.84 7.36
C GLU A 102 -8.89 15.64 7.52
N TYR A 103 -8.39 14.42 7.37
CA TYR A 103 -9.18 13.21 7.52
C TYR A 103 -9.67 13.02 8.96
N PHE A 104 -8.80 13.22 9.94
CA PHE A 104 -9.09 12.88 11.33
C PHE A 104 -9.60 14.02 12.19
N LYS A 105 -9.48 15.29 11.79
CA LYS A 105 -9.92 16.42 12.62
C LYS A 105 -11.35 16.30 13.13
N ASN A 106 -12.28 15.91 12.26
CA ASN A 106 -13.69 15.76 12.61
C ASN A 106 -13.96 14.46 13.40
N ILE A 107 -13.34 13.36 12.97
CA ILE A 107 -13.47 12.04 13.62
C ILE A 107 -12.98 12.10 15.07
N LEU A 108 -11.87 12.79 15.32
CA LEU A 108 -11.30 12.96 16.64
C LEU A 108 -11.87 14.16 17.41
N GLY A 109 -12.83 14.90 16.85
CA GLY A 109 -13.46 16.03 17.49
C GLY A 109 -12.50 17.20 17.79
N ILE A 110 -11.46 17.39 16.95
CA ILE A 110 -10.45 18.43 17.13
C ILE A 110 -11.04 19.76 16.72
N LYS A 111 -11.32 20.64 17.69
CA LYS A 111 -11.91 21.96 17.47
C LYS A 111 -10.86 23.02 17.11
N TYR A 112 -9.66 22.90 17.65
CA TYR A 112 -8.57 23.84 17.41
C TYR A 112 -7.36 23.10 16.85
N ILE A 113 -6.79 23.62 15.76
CA ILE A 113 -5.58 23.10 15.13
C ILE A 113 -4.50 24.18 15.17
N PRO A 114 -3.34 23.90 15.79
CA PRO A 114 -2.22 24.85 15.80
C PRO A 114 -1.77 25.24 14.40
N ASN A 115 -1.41 26.49 14.20
CA ASN A 115 -0.81 26.94 12.94
C ASN A 115 0.62 26.42 12.76
N ASN A 116 1.37 26.26 13.85
CA ASN A 116 2.70 25.70 13.82
C ASN A 116 2.66 24.21 13.45
N TYR A 117 3.43 23.82 12.44
CA TYR A 117 3.43 22.43 11.95
C TYR A 117 3.86 21.41 13.01
N ASN A 118 4.91 21.72 13.79
CA ASN A 118 5.41 20.76 14.80
C ASN A 118 4.41 20.57 15.94
N GLU A 119 3.76 21.65 16.39
CA GLU A 119 2.70 21.60 17.40
C GLU A 119 1.49 20.81 16.87
N LYS A 120 1.10 21.04 15.62
CA LYS A 120 0.05 20.29 14.94
C LYS A 120 0.36 18.79 14.92
N VAL A 121 1.57 18.41 14.49
CA VAL A 121 2.01 17.01 14.46
C VAL A 121 2.00 16.39 15.86
N ALA A 122 2.51 17.09 16.86
CA ALA A 122 2.55 16.62 18.25
C ALA A 122 1.13 16.39 18.79
N MET A 123 0.23 17.37 18.60
CA MET A 123 -1.17 17.28 19.00
C MET A 123 -1.89 16.09 18.35
N PHE A 124 -1.82 15.97 17.02
CA PHE A 124 -2.49 14.87 16.32
C PHE A 124 -1.94 13.50 16.71
N LYS A 125 -0.64 13.37 16.94
CA LYS A 125 -0.04 12.13 17.46
C LYS A 125 -0.56 11.78 18.85
N ALA A 126 -0.60 12.75 19.77
CA ALA A 126 -1.09 12.54 21.13
C ALA A 126 -2.56 12.09 21.12
N VAL A 127 -3.43 12.83 20.42
CA VAL A 127 -4.86 12.51 20.33
C VAL A 127 -5.09 11.17 19.62
N SER A 128 -4.29 10.84 18.60
CA SER A 128 -4.42 9.55 17.89
C SER A 128 -4.04 8.36 18.77
N ILE A 129 -3.01 8.50 19.62
CA ILE A 129 -2.65 7.48 20.61
C ILE A 129 -3.73 7.35 21.68
N GLU A 130 -4.27 8.47 22.13
CA GLU A 130 -5.33 8.49 23.12
C GLU A 130 -6.61 7.82 22.60
N ARG A 131 -6.89 7.94 21.32
CA ARG A 131 -8.11 7.43 20.65
C ARG A 131 -7.81 6.39 19.58
N LEU A 132 -6.95 5.42 19.89
CA LEU A 132 -6.58 4.34 18.96
C LEU A 132 -7.78 3.54 18.48
N ASP A 133 -8.76 3.31 19.35
CA ASP A 133 -10.04 2.67 19.06
C ASP A 133 -10.85 3.38 17.96
N GLN A 134 -10.69 4.70 17.81
CA GLN A 134 -11.33 5.47 16.74
C GLN A 134 -10.45 5.55 15.48
N VAL A 135 -9.13 5.60 15.62
CA VAL A 135 -8.20 5.77 14.49
C VAL A 135 -7.96 4.47 13.74
N MET A 136 -7.70 3.38 14.47
CA MET A 136 -7.27 2.12 13.86
C MET A 136 -8.33 1.42 13.00
N PRO A 137 -9.64 1.45 13.32
CA PRO A 137 -10.67 0.92 12.44
C PRO A 137 -10.68 1.60 11.06
N HIS A 138 -10.39 2.91 10.99
CA HIS A 138 -10.28 3.63 9.72
C HIS A 138 -9.08 3.15 8.91
N TYR A 139 -7.89 3.00 9.55
CA TYR A 139 -6.73 2.43 8.87
C TYR A 139 -7.00 1.02 8.37
N TRP A 140 -7.59 0.18 9.20
CA TRP A 140 -7.91 -1.19 8.88
C TRP A 140 -8.87 -1.30 7.68
N SER A 141 -10.00 -0.58 7.73
CA SER A 141 -10.98 -0.60 6.65
C SER A 141 -10.39 -0.14 5.32
N ARG A 142 -9.54 0.89 5.34
CA ARG A 142 -8.90 1.42 4.13
C ARG A 142 -7.76 0.56 3.61
N LEU A 143 -7.03 -0.11 4.48
CA LEU A 143 -5.97 -1.03 4.08
C LEU A 143 -6.57 -2.27 3.40
N PHE A 144 -7.70 -2.74 3.90
CA PHE A 144 -8.42 -3.91 3.43
C PHE A 144 -9.70 -3.58 2.65
N GLU A 145 -9.67 -2.53 1.81
CA GLU A 145 -10.64 -2.35 0.73
C GLU A 145 -10.49 -3.43 -0.36
N CYS A 146 -9.39 -4.18 -0.33
CA CYS A 146 -9.10 -5.35 -1.14
C CYS A 146 -9.20 -6.65 -0.33
N GLU A 147 -9.43 -7.79 -0.98
CA GLU A 147 -9.39 -9.11 -0.37
C GLU A 147 -7.96 -9.65 -0.23
N HIS A 148 -7.08 -9.26 -1.15
CA HIS A 148 -5.68 -9.67 -1.19
C HIS A 148 -4.76 -8.44 -1.17
N LEU A 149 -3.75 -8.46 -0.32
CA LEU A 149 -2.71 -7.45 -0.27
C LEU A 149 -1.34 -8.12 -0.42
N ILE A 150 -0.56 -7.67 -1.38
CA ILE A 150 0.83 -8.08 -1.53
C ILE A 150 1.75 -6.88 -1.35
N TYR A 151 2.82 -7.06 -0.57
CA TYR A 151 3.76 -6.02 -0.23
C TYR A 151 5.19 -6.45 -0.56
N PHE A 152 5.76 -5.88 -1.61
CA PHE A 152 7.16 -6.12 -1.99
C PHE A 152 8.09 -5.12 -1.30
N TYR A 153 9.19 -5.59 -0.73
CA TYR A 153 10.15 -4.74 -0.05
C TYR A 153 11.59 -5.25 -0.18
N ASN A 154 12.56 -4.43 0.25
CA ASN A 154 13.98 -4.72 0.12
C ASN A 154 14.45 -4.85 -1.34
N ILE A 155 13.84 -4.08 -2.24
CA ILE A 155 14.10 -4.12 -3.69
C ILE A 155 15.39 -3.40 -4.04
N ILE A 156 15.77 -2.37 -3.26
CA ILE A 156 16.94 -1.52 -3.51
C ILE A 156 17.81 -1.49 -2.27
N ASP A 157 19.11 -1.55 -2.43
CA ASP A 157 20.07 -1.37 -1.34
C ASP A 157 20.25 0.11 -0.93
N LYS A 158 21.09 0.35 0.09
CA LYS A 158 21.36 1.71 0.57
C LYS A 158 22.07 2.60 -0.47
N LYS A 159 22.73 2.00 -1.47
CA LYS A 159 23.43 2.69 -2.55
C LYS A 159 22.53 2.93 -3.78
N GLY A 160 21.26 2.50 -3.73
CA GLY A 160 20.31 2.65 -4.82
C GLY A 160 20.39 1.56 -5.89
N LYS A 161 21.17 0.49 -5.67
CA LYS A 161 21.29 -0.65 -6.59
C LYS A 161 20.16 -1.65 -6.34
N ILE A 162 19.58 -2.16 -7.41
CA ILE A 162 18.53 -3.19 -7.37
C ILE A 162 19.12 -4.51 -6.84
N LYS A 163 18.37 -5.15 -5.95
CA LYS A 163 18.75 -6.40 -5.28
C LYS A 163 17.99 -7.57 -5.86
N ASN A 164 18.68 -8.68 -6.09
CA ASN A 164 18.06 -9.92 -6.57
C ASN A 164 17.34 -10.72 -5.47
N ASN A 165 17.48 -10.32 -4.20
CA ASN A 165 16.87 -10.96 -3.04
C ASN A 165 15.85 -10.07 -2.34
N TYR A 166 14.95 -9.47 -3.12
CA TYR A 166 13.79 -8.78 -2.57
C TYR A 166 12.95 -9.74 -1.71
N LYS A 167 12.08 -9.18 -0.90
CA LYS A 167 11.16 -9.94 -0.04
C LYS A 167 9.73 -9.51 -0.32
N TYR A 168 8.78 -10.38 0.00
CA TYR A 168 7.37 -10.03 -0.04
C TYR A 168 6.67 -10.46 1.24
N LEU A 169 5.52 -9.85 1.50
CA LEU A 169 4.54 -10.22 2.50
C LEU A 169 3.19 -10.29 1.79
N TYR A 170 2.47 -11.37 2.01
CA TYR A 170 1.10 -11.51 1.55
C TYR A 170 0.16 -11.53 2.74
N ILE A 171 -0.97 -10.84 2.61
CA ILE A 171 -2.03 -10.80 3.62
C ILE A 171 -3.37 -10.96 2.89
N GLN A 172 -4.09 -12.01 3.24
CA GLN A 172 -5.50 -12.13 2.88
C GLN A 172 -6.32 -11.32 3.89
N ARG A 173 -7.35 -10.60 3.41
CA ARG A 173 -8.23 -9.81 4.26
C ARG A 173 -8.75 -10.66 5.40
N PRO A 174 -8.49 -10.30 6.66
CA PRO A 174 -9.03 -11.03 7.81
C PRO A 174 -10.56 -10.93 7.87
N SER A 175 -11.19 -11.99 8.33
CA SER A 175 -12.65 -12.04 8.50
C SER A 175 -13.18 -11.23 9.69
N TYR A 176 -12.28 -10.71 10.54
CA TYR A 176 -12.62 -9.93 11.72
C TYR A 176 -11.87 -8.60 11.73
N VAL A 177 -12.44 -7.60 12.38
CA VAL A 177 -11.77 -6.35 12.70
C VAL A 177 -11.15 -6.50 14.10
N PRO A 178 -9.85 -6.28 14.27
CA PRO A 178 -9.23 -6.33 15.60
C PRO A 178 -9.83 -5.29 16.56
N ILE A 179 -9.84 -5.59 17.83
CA ILE A 179 -10.13 -4.63 18.89
C ILE A 179 -8.83 -3.89 19.20
N TRP A 180 -8.90 -2.58 19.24
CA TRP A 180 -7.76 -1.69 19.48
C TRP A 180 -7.96 -1.02 20.84
N ASP A 181 -7.49 -1.64 21.90
CA ASP A 181 -7.45 -1.09 23.25
C ASP A 181 -6.03 -0.70 23.66
N LYS A 182 -5.94 0.02 24.77
CA LYS A 182 -4.70 0.66 25.22
C LYS A 182 -3.88 -0.23 26.17
N GLU A 183 -4.13 -1.54 26.21
CA GLU A 183 -3.32 -2.43 27.05
C GLU A 183 -1.87 -2.58 26.59
#